data_631a9e633baea939ee1f072245eed9c6
#
_entry.id   631a9e633baea939ee1f072245eed9c6
#
_cell.length_a   1.000
_cell.length_b   1.000
_cell.length_c   1.000
_cell.angle_alpha   90.00
_cell.angle_beta   90.00
_cell.angle_gamma   90.00
#
_symmetry.space_group_name_H-M   'P 1'
#
loop_
_entity.id
_entity.type
_entity.pdbx_description
1 polymer ?
#
loop_
_entity_poly.entity_id
_entity_poly.type
_entity_poly.pdbx_seq_one_letter_code
_entity_poly.pdbx_strand_id
1 'polypeptide(L)'
;MGILSGNPKEEPLHYGEVFDIWASLLAGNSMTAGYQTMLNHAGDGDLKKLLVEAIETCQEEKKQLEEILKENGVATPPAAPEPPEACLEDIPVGAKIPDPAIAATLSADIAAGLVTCSQIIGKSIREDVAAMYGQFHTIKAALGAKVLRLNKEKGWLIPPPLHLNKHGDC
;
A
#
# COMPACT_ATOMS: atom_id res chain seq x y z
N MET A 1 -22.02 -33.02 5.38
CA MET A 1 -21.06 -32.26 4.57
C MET A 1 -21.00 -30.85 5.12
N GLY A 2 -19.82 -30.34 5.38
CA GLY A 2 -19.65 -28.96 5.85
C GLY A 2 -20.03 -27.94 4.78
N ILE A 3 -20.27 -26.70 5.18
CA ILE A 3 -20.54 -25.56 4.30
C ILE A 3 -19.34 -25.28 3.38
N LEU A 4 -18.14 -25.67 3.83
CA LEU A 4 -16.89 -25.47 3.13
C LEU A 4 -16.57 -26.69 2.27
N SER A 5 -16.63 -26.52 0.96
CA SER A 5 -16.50 -27.61 -0.03
C SER A 5 -15.06 -27.82 -0.51
N GLY A 6 -14.14 -26.97 -0.12
CA GLY A 6 -12.76 -26.93 -0.63
C GLY A 6 -12.63 -26.32 -2.04
N ASN A 7 -13.72 -25.75 -2.58
CA ASN A 7 -13.68 -24.93 -3.79
C ASN A 7 -13.90 -23.46 -3.42
N PRO A 8 -12.86 -22.62 -3.35
CA PRO A 8 -12.97 -21.24 -2.88
C PRO A 8 -14.05 -20.41 -3.62
N LYS A 9 -14.28 -20.68 -4.91
CA LYS A 9 -15.28 -19.96 -5.71
C LYS A 9 -16.74 -20.28 -5.34
N GLU A 10 -16.98 -21.41 -4.66
CA GLU A 10 -18.30 -21.83 -4.23
C GLU A 10 -18.55 -21.55 -2.73
N GLU A 11 -17.52 -21.12 -2.01
CA GLU A 11 -17.62 -20.79 -0.60
C GLU A 11 -18.02 -19.32 -0.42
N PRO A 12 -19.02 -19.05 0.45
CA PRO A 12 -19.41 -17.67 0.72
C PRO A 12 -18.31 -16.94 1.51
N LEU A 13 -18.09 -15.66 1.19
CA LEU A 13 -17.31 -14.78 2.06
C LEU A 13 -18.03 -14.61 3.41
N HIS A 14 -17.31 -14.69 4.52
CA HIS A 14 -17.88 -14.26 5.79
C HIS A 14 -17.85 -12.73 5.93
N TYR A 15 -18.66 -12.19 6.84
CA TYR A 15 -18.78 -10.71 6.99
C TYR A 15 -17.44 -9.98 7.24
N GLY A 16 -16.51 -10.62 7.92
CA GLY A 16 -15.18 -10.07 8.15
C GLY A 16 -14.37 -9.93 6.86
N GLU A 17 -14.38 -10.94 6.00
CA GLU A 17 -13.72 -10.89 4.69
C GLU A 17 -14.36 -9.83 3.79
N VAL A 18 -15.69 -9.77 3.75
CA VAL A 18 -16.40 -8.71 2.99
C VAL A 18 -15.97 -7.32 3.44
N PHE A 19 -15.95 -7.09 4.76
CA PHE A 19 -15.56 -5.80 5.32
C PHE A 19 -14.09 -5.48 5.02
N ASP A 20 -13.19 -6.43 5.19
CA ASP A 20 -11.75 -6.23 4.97
C ASP A 20 -11.43 -5.92 3.50
N ILE A 21 -12.04 -6.65 2.56
CA ILE A 21 -11.87 -6.43 1.12
C ILE A 21 -12.43 -5.06 0.73
N TRP A 22 -13.63 -4.72 1.22
CA TRP A 22 -14.25 -3.43 0.96
C TRP A 22 -13.44 -2.25 1.53
N ALA A 23 -12.98 -2.38 2.78
CA ALA A 23 -12.16 -1.37 3.43
C ALA A 23 -10.77 -1.22 2.77
N SER A 24 -10.17 -2.31 2.33
CA SER A 24 -8.91 -2.30 1.57
C SER A 24 -9.08 -1.58 0.22
N LEU A 25 -10.20 -1.80 -0.47
CA LEU A 25 -10.49 -1.10 -1.72
C LEU A 25 -10.71 0.40 -1.49
N LEU A 26 -11.44 0.77 -0.44
CA LEU A 26 -11.63 2.19 -0.06
C LEU A 26 -10.29 2.87 0.25
N ALA A 27 -9.44 2.21 1.04
CA ALA A 27 -8.10 2.71 1.34
C ALA A 27 -7.24 2.83 0.07
N GLY A 28 -7.26 1.82 -0.81
CA GLY A 28 -6.56 1.82 -2.08
C GLY A 28 -6.99 2.98 -3.01
N ASN A 29 -8.29 3.30 -3.04
CA ASN A 29 -8.80 4.46 -3.76
C ASN A 29 -8.20 5.77 -3.24
N SER A 30 -8.16 5.95 -1.91
CA SER A 30 -7.60 7.15 -1.27
C SER A 30 -6.08 7.24 -1.46
N MET A 31 -5.37 6.12 -1.31
CA MET A 31 -3.91 6.05 -1.47
C MET A 31 -3.49 6.36 -2.91
N THR A 32 -4.21 5.84 -3.92
CA THR A 32 -3.91 6.14 -5.33
C THR A 32 -3.99 7.64 -5.60
N ALA A 33 -5.07 8.31 -5.18
CA ALA A 33 -5.23 9.75 -5.33
C ALA A 33 -4.16 10.54 -4.54
N GLY A 34 -3.83 10.08 -3.33
CA GLY A 34 -2.77 10.65 -2.50
C GLY A 34 -1.39 10.57 -3.16
N TYR A 35 -1.04 9.42 -3.73
CA TYR A 35 0.25 9.23 -4.41
C TYR A 35 0.34 10.02 -5.73
N GLN A 36 -0.76 10.17 -6.46
CA GLN A 36 -0.80 11.06 -7.63
C GLN A 36 -0.56 12.52 -7.22
N THR A 37 -1.16 12.96 -6.11
CA THR A 37 -0.86 14.29 -5.55
C THR A 37 0.61 14.42 -5.15
N MET A 38 1.16 13.43 -4.43
CA MET A 38 2.58 13.43 -4.04
C MET A 38 3.52 13.44 -5.25
N LEU A 39 3.15 12.78 -6.35
CA LEU A 39 3.93 12.77 -7.58
C LEU A 39 4.06 14.19 -8.17
N ASN A 40 3.02 15.03 -8.09
CA ASN A 40 3.07 16.43 -8.49
C ASN A 40 4.06 17.24 -7.64
N HIS A 41 4.24 16.88 -6.37
CA HIS A 41 5.13 17.57 -5.42
C HIS A 41 6.56 17.04 -5.42
N ALA A 42 6.79 15.82 -5.90
CA ALA A 42 8.11 15.19 -5.85
C ALA A 42 9.10 15.92 -6.76
N GLY A 43 10.28 16.24 -6.25
CA GLY A 43 11.40 16.82 -7.00
C GLY A 43 12.41 15.75 -7.43
N ASP A 44 12.67 14.77 -6.58
CA ASP A 44 13.64 13.71 -6.81
C ASP A 44 13.15 12.68 -7.84
N GLY A 45 13.97 12.41 -8.86
CA GLY A 45 13.60 11.50 -9.96
C GLY A 45 13.47 10.03 -9.53
N ASP A 46 14.18 9.58 -8.51
CA ASP A 46 14.10 8.20 -8.04
C ASP A 46 12.88 8.02 -7.13
N LEU A 47 12.52 9.03 -6.34
CA LEU A 47 11.27 9.05 -5.60
C LEU A 47 10.07 9.03 -6.53
N LYS A 48 10.09 9.81 -7.62
CA LYS A 48 9.03 9.78 -8.65
C LYS A 48 8.80 8.38 -9.21
N LYS A 49 9.88 7.64 -9.54
CA LYS A 49 9.77 6.26 -10.02
C LYS A 49 9.10 5.33 -9.00
N LEU A 50 9.44 5.47 -7.72
CA LEU A 50 8.82 4.67 -6.67
C LEU A 50 7.35 5.03 -6.43
N LEU A 51 6.98 6.30 -6.57
CA LEU A 51 5.57 6.72 -6.51
C LEU A 51 4.76 6.17 -7.68
N VAL A 52 5.31 6.18 -8.90
CA VAL A 52 4.66 5.55 -10.06
C VAL A 52 4.47 4.05 -9.82
N GLU A 53 5.50 3.33 -9.37
CA GLU A 53 5.40 1.91 -9.02
C GLU A 53 4.35 1.66 -7.93
N ALA A 54 4.27 2.53 -6.92
CA ALA A 54 3.26 2.44 -5.87
C ALA A 54 1.83 2.64 -6.41
N ILE A 55 1.64 3.59 -7.31
CA ILE A 55 0.35 3.83 -7.98
C ILE A 55 -0.07 2.62 -8.80
N GLU A 56 0.83 2.08 -9.63
CA GLU A 56 0.57 0.89 -10.46
C GLU A 56 0.21 -0.33 -9.57
N THR A 57 0.94 -0.52 -8.48
CA THR A 57 0.67 -1.57 -7.49
C THR A 57 -0.73 -1.41 -6.88
N CYS A 58 -1.08 -0.20 -6.44
CA CYS A 58 -2.41 0.07 -5.88
C CYS A 58 -3.52 -0.16 -6.92
N GLN A 59 -3.32 0.21 -8.18
CA GLN A 59 -4.31 0.01 -9.24
C GLN A 59 -4.57 -1.48 -9.50
N GLU A 60 -3.51 -2.31 -9.52
CA GLU A 60 -3.67 -3.75 -9.71
C GLU A 60 -4.34 -4.42 -8.51
N GLU A 61 -3.97 -4.05 -7.28
CA GLU A 61 -4.65 -4.52 -6.07
C GLU A 61 -6.14 -4.15 -6.08
N LYS A 62 -6.46 -2.89 -6.39
CA LYS A 62 -7.85 -2.41 -6.48
C LYS A 62 -8.67 -3.21 -7.47
N LYS A 63 -8.13 -3.51 -8.63
CA LYS A 63 -8.81 -4.32 -9.65
C LYS A 63 -9.19 -5.70 -9.11
N GLN A 64 -8.27 -6.40 -8.44
CA GLN A 64 -8.54 -7.72 -7.86
C GLN A 64 -9.57 -7.64 -6.72
N LEU A 65 -9.49 -6.60 -5.87
CA LEU A 65 -10.46 -6.38 -4.80
C LEU A 65 -11.86 -6.06 -5.35
N GLU A 66 -11.96 -5.29 -6.42
CA GLU A 66 -13.23 -5.00 -7.09
C GLU A 66 -13.83 -6.26 -7.71
N GLU A 67 -13.03 -7.08 -8.37
CA GLU A 67 -13.48 -8.33 -8.99
C GLU A 67 -14.11 -9.25 -7.95
N ILE A 68 -13.43 -9.50 -6.83
CA ILE A 68 -13.95 -10.40 -5.79
C ILE A 68 -15.21 -9.86 -5.11
N LEU A 69 -15.33 -8.55 -4.88
CA LEU A 69 -16.55 -7.94 -4.35
C LEU A 69 -17.72 -8.08 -5.33
N LYS A 70 -17.51 -7.77 -6.60
CA LYS A 70 -18.54 -7.87 -7.67
C LYS A 70 -19.01 -9.32 -7.86
N GLU A 71 -18.10 -10.29 -7.89
CA GLU A 71 -18.42 -11.72 -7.98
C GLU A 71 -19.29 -12.21 -6.81
N ASN A 72 -19.13 -11.60 -5.63
CA ASN A 72 -19.90 -11.94 -4.43
C ASN A 72 -21.13 -11.01 -4.21
N GLY A 73 -21.49 -10.18 -5.19
CA GLY A 73 -22.69 -9.33 -5.13
C GLY A 73 -22.55 -8.14 -4.16
N VAL A 74 -21.34 -7.76 -3.79
CA VAL A 74 -21.07 -6.64 -2.88
C VAL A 74 -20.79 -5.37 -3.67
N ALA A 75 -21.49 -4.28 -3.34
CA ALA A 75 -21.26 -2.97 -3.94
C ALA A 75 -19.88 -2.42 -3.51
N THR A 76 -19.11 -1.97 -4.48
CA THR A 76 -17.79 -1.38 -4.25
C THR A 76 -17.88 0.05 -3.69
N PRO A 77 -16.91 0.50 -2.86
CA PRO A 77 -16.84 1.91 -2.47
C PRO A 77 -16.60 2.80 -3.70
N PRO A 78 -17.06 4.06 -3.68
CA PRO A 78 -16.80 5.00 -4.77
C PRO A 78 -15.30 5.26 -4.90
N ALA A 79 -14.82 5.41 -6.13
CA ALA A 79 -13.46 5.84 -6.39
C ALA A 79 -13.27 7.31 -5.99
N ALA A 80 -12.11 7.65 -5.44
CA ALA A 80 -11.73 9.04 -5.26
C ALA A 80 -11.50 9.70 -6.63
N PRO A 81 -11.82 11.00 -6.79
CA PRO A 81 -11.48 11.71 -8.02
C PRO A 81 -9.96 11.75 -8.18
N GLU A 82 -9.51 11.52 -9.40
CA GLU A 82 -8.09 11.65 -9.72
C GLU A 82 -7.69 13.12 -9.69
N PRO A 83 -6.62 13.49 -8.95
CA PRO A 83 -6.13 14.85 -8.98
C PRO A 83 -5.52 15.17 -10.35
N PRO A 84 -5.68 16.40 -10.87
CA PRO A 84 -5.04 16.80 -12.11
C PRO A 84 -3.51 16.81 -11.96
N GLU A 85 -2.81 16.61 -13.06
CA GLU A 85 -1.37 16.81 -13.12
C GLU A 85 -1.02 18.29 -12.89
N ALA A 86 0.06 18.55 -12.17
CA ALA A 86 0.60 19.88 -11.93
C ALA A 86 2.12 19.86 -12.03
N CYS A 87 2.70 20.98 -12.52
CA CYS A 87 4.13 21.16 -12.49
C CYS A 87 4.57 21.60 -11.10
N LEU A 88 5.66 21.01 -10.61
CA LEU A 88 6.21 21.36 -9.29
C LEU A 88 6.49 22.87 -9.13
N GLU A 89 6.91 23.53 -10.20
CA GLU A 89 7.21 24.95 -10.23
C GLU A 89 5.98 25.83 -10.01
N ASP A 90 4.81 25.36 -10.42
CA ASP A 90 3.53 26.09 -10.29
C ASP A 90 2.94 25.99 -8.87
N ILE A 91 3.48 25.11 -8.04
CA ILE A 91 3.04 24.95 -6.65
C ILE A 91 3.71 26.02 -5.77
N PRO A 92 2.93 26.84 -5.04
CA PRO A 92 3.50 27.83 -4.13
C PRO A 92 4.46 27.21 -3.11
N VAL A 93 5.58 27.88 -2.82
CA VAL A 93 6.63 27.35 -1.95
C VAL A 93 6.10 26.87 -0.59
N GLY A 94 5.16 27.60 0.00
CA GLY A 94 4.54 27.24 1.29
C GLY A 94 3.57 26.07 1.23
N ALA A 95 3.20 25.61 0.03
CA ALA A 95 2.30 24.47 -0.17
C ALA A 95 3.05 23.23 -0.65
N LYS A 96 4.33 23.33 -1.00
CA LYS A 96 5.13 22.18 -1.47
C LYS A 96 5.37 21.17 -0.36
N ILE A 97 5.15 19.90 -0.67
CA ILE A 97 5.52 18.79 0.20
C ILE A 97 6.97 18.41 -0.14
N PRO A 98 7.92 18.45 0.79
CA PRO A 98 9.31 18.10 0.51
C PRO A 98 9.50 16.59 0.33
N ASP A 99 10.43 16.20 -0.54
CA ASP A 99 10.73 14.79 -0.85
C ASP A 99 10.91 13.89 0.39
N PRO A 100 11.63 14.29 1.45
CA PRO A 100 11.73 13.46 2.65
C PRO A 100 10.38 13.18 3.33
N ALA A 101 9.45 14.14 3.31
CA ALA A 101 8.11 13.95 3.89
C ALA A 101 7.28 13.00 3.03
N ILE A 102 7.36 13.11 1.70
CA ILE A 102 6.71 12.18 0.77
C ILE A 102 7.24 10.76 0.99
N ALA A 103 8.55 10.59 1.06
CA ALA A 103 9.18 9.30 1.26
C ALA A 103 8.84 8.68 2.63
N ALA A 104 8.73 9.51 3.68
CA ALA A 104 8.29 9.07 5.01
C ALA A 104 6.83 8.60 4.99
N THR A 105 5.93 9.33 4.33
CA THR A 105 4.52 8.95 4.17
C THR A 105 4.41 7.62 3.41
N LEU A 106 5.08 7.48 2.26
CA LEU A 106 5.11 6.24 1.49
C LEU A 106 5.61 5.06 2.33
N SER A 107 6.67 5.27 3.14
CA SER A 107 7.17 4.24 4.06
C SER A 107 6.14 3.82 5.10
N ALA A 108 5.43 4.78 5.69
CA ALA A 108 4.40 4.52 6.70
C ALA A 108 3.20 3.78 6.11
N ASP A 109 2.74 4.18 4.92
CA ASP A 109 1.63 3.53 4.22
C ASP A 109 1.95 2.09 3.85
N ILE A 110 3.17 1.82 3.37
CA ILE A 110 3.62 0.45 3.08
C ILE A 110 3.64 -0.38 4.36
N ALA A 111 4.16 0.16 5.47
CA ALA A 111 4.20 -0.55 6.75
C ALA A 111 2.79 -0.89 7.26
N ALA A 112 1.87 0.06 7.20
CA ALA A 112 0.46 -0.16 7.54
C ALA A 112 -0.18 -1.23 6.64
N GLY A 113 0.09 -1.17 5.33
CA GLY A 113 -0.40 -2.17 4.37
C GLY A 113 0.10 -3.59 4.66
N LEU A 114 1.38 -3.75 5.04
CA LEU A 114 1.94 -5.05 5.44
C LEU A 114 1.23 -5.62 6.67
N VAL A 115 0.98 -4.80 7.68
CA VAL A 115 0.24 -5.21 8.89
C VAL A 115 -1.18 -5.63 8.52
N THR A 116 -1.87 -4.83 7.71
CA THR A 116 -3.23 -5.12 7.24
C THR A 116 -3.28 -6.44 6.47
N CYS A 117 -2.39 -6.66 5.51
CA CYS A 117 -2.33 -7.93 4.78
C CYS A 117 -2.14 -9.12 5.74
N SER A 118 -1.20 -9.03 6.69
CA SER A 118 -0.95 -10.09 7.66
C SER A 118 -2.18 -10.41 8.53
N GLN A 119 -2.92 -9.38 8.96
CA GLN A 119 -4.14 -9.55 9.75
C GLN A 119 -5.23 -10.24 8.93
N ILE A 120 -5.40 -9.86 7.66
CA ILE A 120 -6.43 -10.45 6.79
C ILE A 120 -6.09 -11.90 6.47
N ILE A 121 -4.83 -12.21 6.12
CA ILE A 121 -4.37 -13.58 5.89
C ILE A 121 -4.70 -14.47 7.09
N GLY A 122 -4.42 -14.00 8.32
CA GLY A 122 -4.58 -14.80 9.54
C GLY A 122 -6.02 -15.06 9.97
N LYS A 123 -6.99 -14.30 9.45
CA LYS A 123 -8.42 -14.46 9.80
C LYS A 123 -9.31 -14.91 8.65
N SER A 124 -8.78 -14.95 7.42
CA SER A 124 -9.52 -15.44 6.26
C SER A 124 -9.77 -16.95 6.37
N ILE A 125 -10.98 -17.36 6.00
CA ILE A 125 -11.37 -18.76 5.88
C ILE A 125 -11.37 -19.22 4.41
N ARG A 126 -11.46 -18.29 3.47
CA ARG A 126 -11.31 -18.57 2.03
C ARG A 126 -9.85 -18.55 1.64
N GLU A 127 -9.38 -19.64 1.06
CA GLU A 127 -7.97 -19.80 0.67
C GLU A 127 -7.55 -18.82 -0.43
N ASP A 128 -8.43 -18.49 -1.36
CA ASP A 128 -8.17 -17.52 -2.43
C ASP A 128 -7.99 -16.09 -1.89
N VAL A 129 -8.78 -15.69 -0.89
CA VAL A 129 -8.63 -14.40 -0.19
C VAL A 129 -7.27 -14.35 0.52
N ALA A 130 -6.95 -15.38 1.31
CA ALA A 130 -5.66 -15.45 2.00
C ALA A 130 -4.48 -15.40 1.02
N ALA A 131 -4.57 -16.12 -0.10
CA ALA A 131 -3.53 -16.15 -1.13
C ALA A 131 -3.37 -14.79 -1.83
N MET A 132 -4.46 -14.11 -2.17
CA MET A 132 -4.47 -12.76 -2.75
C MET A 132 -3.75 -11.77 -1.84
N TYR A 133 -4.10 -11.71 -0.55
CA TYR A 133 -3.41 -10.84 0.40
C TYR A 133 -1.95 -11.25 0.66
N GLY A 134 -1.63 -12.54 0.54
CA GLY A 134 -0.24 -13.03 0.55
C GLY A 134 0.60 -12.47 -0.60
N GLN A 135 0.02 -12.37 -1.80
CA GLN A 135 0.67 -11.72 -2.95
C GLN A 135 0.84 -10.21 -2.72
N PHE A 136 -0.20 -9.51 -2.26
CA PHE A 136 -0.13 -8.09 -1.93
C PHE A 136 0.95 -7.81 -0.87
N HIS A 137 1.03 -8.64 0.17
CA HIS A 137 2.06 -8.54 1.20
C HIS A 137 3.47 -8.64 0.61
N THR A 138 3.71 -9.62 -0.27
CA THR A 138 5.01 -9.84 -0.91
C THR A 138 5.42 -8.63 -1.76
N ILE A 139 4.50 -8.10 -2.57
CA ILE A 139 4.74 -6.92 -3.41
C ILE A 139 5.05 -5.69 -2.56
N LYS A 140 4.26 -5.46 -1.49
CA LYS A 140 4.49 -4.35 -0.55
C LYS A 140 5.83 -4.46 0.17
N ALA A 141 6.24 -5.66 0.58
CA ALA A 141 7.53 -5.88 1.19
C ALA A 141 8.70 -5.54 0.24
N ALA A 142 8.57 -5.93 -1.04
CA ALA A 142 9.56 -5.61 -2.06
C ALA A 142 9.64 -4.09 -2.33
N LEU A 143 8.50 -3.40 -2.44
CA LEU A 143 8.45 -1.96 -2.59
C LEU A 143 9.03 -1.24 -1.36
N GLY A 144 8.69 -1.69 -0.16
CA GLY A 144 9.22 -1.16 1.10
C GLY A 144 10.75 -1.25 1.18
N ALA A 145 11.33 -2.35 0.72
CA ALA A 145 12.79 -2.50 0.65
C ALA A 145 13.43 -1.48 -0.30
N LYS A 146 12.80 -1.15 -1.43
CA LYS A 146 13.27 -0.12 -2.36
C LYS A 146 13.20 1.27 -1.72
N VAL A 147 12.09 1.61 -1.06
CA VAL A 147 11.90 2.89 -0.36
C VAL A 147 12.90 3.04 0.78
N LEU A 148 13.15 1.99 1.56
CA LEU A 148 14.17 2.00 2.61
C LEU A 148 15.58 2.27 2.04
N ARG A 149 15.91 1.66 0.91
CA ARG A 149 17.19 1.91 0.23
C ARG A 149 17.30 3.35 -0.21
N LEU A 150 16.28 3.89 -0.88
CA LEU A 150 16.23 5.29 -1.29
C LEU A 150 16.43 6.23 -0.10
N ASN A 151 15.70 6.02 1.01
CA ASN A 151 15.80 6.84 2.21
C ASN A 151 17.22 6.85 2.79
N LYS A 152 17.92 5.72 2.75
CA LYS A 152 19.33 5.62 3.18
C LYS A 152 20.26 6.37 2.23
N GLU A 153 20.11 6.18 0.92
CA GLU A 153 20.96 6.79 -0.12
C GLU A 153 20.82 8.32 -0.16
N LYS A 154 19.61 8.83 0.03
CA LYS A 154 19.34 10.27 0.04
C LYS A 154 19.54 10.93 1.41
N GLY A 155 19.83 10.16 2.47
CA GLY A 155 19.97 10.69 3.82
C GLY A 155 18.66 11.15 4.47
N TRP A 156 17.51 10.64 3.98
CA TRP A 156 16.18 10.98 4.52
C TRP A 156 15.74 10.06 5.66
N LEU A 157 16.45 8.94 5.87
CA LEU A 157 16.15 8.01 6.96
C LEU A 157 16.54 8.64 8.30
N ILE A 158 15.58 8.77 9.20
CA ILE A 158 15.82 9.07 10.61
C ILE A 158 15.86 7.73 11.36
N PRO A 159 17.05 7.19 11.69
CA PRO A 159 17.12 5.91 12.37
C PRO A 159 16.71 6.05 13.83
N PRO A 160 16.04 5.02 14.40
CA PRO A 160 15.87 4.95 15.85
C PRO A 160 17.24 4.82 16.53
N PRO A 161 17.32 4.98 17.86
CA PRO A 161 18.58 4.79 18.61
C PRO A 161 19.18 3.42 18.27
N LEU A 162 20.46 3.44 17.83
CA LEU A 162 21.15 2.22 17.43
C LEU A 162 21.78 1.56 18.66
N HIS A 163 21.66 0.24 18.76
CA HIS A 163 22.42 -0.55 19.72
C HIS A 163 23.83 -0.75 19.17
N LEU A 164 24.78 0.01 19.71
CA LEU A 164 26.20 -0.13 19.38
C LEU A 164 26.85 -1.03 20.45
N ASN A 165 27.24 -2.23 20.04
CA ASN A 165 28.10 -3.04 20.90
C ASN A 165 29.43 -2.29 21.05
N LYS A 166 29.69 -1.75 22.25
CA LYS A 166 31.04 -1.37 22.62
C LYS A 166 31.86 -2.66 22.79
N HIS A 167 32.35 -3.20 21.68
CA HIS A 167 33.53 -4.09 21.81
C HIS A 167 34.64 -3.18 22.29
N GLY A 168 35.02 -3.40 23.54
CA GLY A 168 36.09 -2.65 24.15
C GLY A 168 37.36 -2.81 23.31
N ASP A 169 37.95 -1.71 22.92
CA ASP A 169 39.34 -1.64 22.58
C ASP A 169 40.09 -2.02 23.87
N CYS A 170 40.66 -3.25 23.91
CA CYS A 170 41.70 -3.66 24.81
C CYS A 170 43.04 -3.40 24.13
#